data_38042f5cb4ec2e81503a8fbf6c776b34
#
_entry.id   38042f5cb4ec2e81503a8fbf6c776b34
#
_cell.length_a   1.000
_cell.length_b   1.000
_cell.length_c   1.000
_cell.angle_alpha   90.00
_cell.angle_beta   90.00
_cell.angle_gamma   90.00
#
_symmetry.space_group_name_H-M   'P 1'
#
loop_
_entity.id
_entity.type
_entity.pdbx_description
1 polymer ?
#
loop_
_entity_poly.entity_id
_entity_poly.type
_entity_poly.pdbx_seq_one_letter_code
_entity_poly.pdbx_strand_id
1 'polypeptide(L)'
;MCIRDRYSSSLETVEKILKENSGYDIVLDLHRDAIGDNTYAPTVKIGEEYAAQLMFVIGSNGGVDEHENWQENLKFAVKVQEKANELYPGLFKPIILRNSDYNQFVSKAACIIEVGATGNTLEQCLASMKYLSKVIREL
;
A
#
# COMPACT_ATOMS: atom_id res chain seq x y z
N MET A 1 8.26 -14.73 -16.15
CA MET A 1 7.19 -14.93 -15.17
C MET A 1 6.13 -13.87 -15.44
N CYS A 2 4.94 -14.28 -15.82
CA CYS A 2 3.83 -13.37 -16.14
C CYS A 2 3.36 -12.65 -14.87
N ILE A 3 2.93 -11.39 -14.96
CA ILE A 3 2.40 -10.63 -13.81
C ILE A 3 1.23 -11.41 -13.16
N ARG A 4 0.40 -12.04 -13.97
CA ARG A 4 -0.72 -12.89 -13.54
C ARG A 4 -0.29 -14.05 -12.62
N ASP A 5 0.87 -14.68 -12.88
CA ASP A 5 1.38 -15.80 -12.08
C ASP A 5 1.82 -15.38 -10.67
N ARG A 6 2.29 -14.12 -10.51
CA ARG A 6 2.73 -13.59 -9.20
C ARG A 6 1.54 -13.37 -8.28
N TYR A 7 0.45 -12.80 -8.78
CA TYR A 7 -0.77 -12.56 -7.99
C TYR A 7 -1.45 -13.88 -7.60
N SER A 8 -1.46 -14.89 -8.50
CA SER A 8 -2.02 -16.21 -8.16
C SER A 8 -1.24 -16.90 -7.05
N SER A 9 0.10 -16.91 -7.10
CA SER A 9 0.94 -17.50 -6.05
C SER A 9 0.84 -16.78 -4.71
N SER A 10 0.75 -15.43 -4.73
CA SER A 10 0.59 -14.65 -3.50
C SER A 10 -0.78 -14.84 -2.89
N LEU A 11 -1.83 -14.97 -3.72
CA LEU A 11 -3.20 -15.20 -3.26
C LEU A 11 -3.32 -16.45 -2.39
N GLU A 12 -2.84 -17.60 -2.89
CA GLU A 12 -2.86 -18.86 -2.13
C GLU A 12 -2.21 -18.72 -0.76
N THR A 13 -1.08 -18.01 -0.70
CA THR A 13 -0.35 -17.77 0.55
C THR A 13 -1.16 -16.90 1.51
N VAL A 14 -1.72 -15.79 1.01
CA VAL A 14 -2.50 -14.84 1.81
C VAL A 14 -3.77 -15.51 2.33
N GLU A 15 -4.53 -16.20 1.48
CA GLU A 15 -5.75 -16.90 1.88
C GLU A 15 -5.47 -17.96 2.95
N LYS A 16 -4.37 -18.73 2.82
CA LYS A 16 -3.96 -19.69 3.83
C LYS A 16 -3.70 -18.99 5.18
N ILE A 17 -2.92 -17.92 5.19
CA ILE A 17 -2.61 -17.17 6.42
C ILE A 17 -3.87 -16.62 7.06
N LEU A 18 -4.77 -16.01 6.28
CA LEU A 18 -6.02 -15.45 6.79
C LEU A 18 -6.96 -16.52 7.34
N LYS A 19 -6.99 -17.70 6.71
CA LYS A 19 -7.77 -18.86 7.19
C LYS A 19 -7.23 -19.40 8.52
N GLU A 20 -5.92 -19.45 8.68
CA GLU A 20 -5.26 -19.92 9.90
C GLU A 20 -5.30 -18.87 11.04
N ASN A 21 -5.50 -17.59 10.71
CA ASN A 21 -5.43 -16.47 11.64
C ASN A 21 -6.60 -15.50 11.43
N SER A 22 -7.76 -15.85 11.97
CA SER A 22 -9.01 -15.07 11.81
C SER A 22 -9.01 -13.66 12.44
N GLY A 23 -7.92 -13.25 13.08
CA GLY A 23 -7.77 -11.94 13.71
C GLY A 23 -7.07 -10.88 12.85
N TYR A 24 -6.73 -11.19 11.61
CA TYR A 24 -6.10 -10.21 10.71
C TYR A 24 -7.16 -9.51 9.83
N ASP A 25 -7.40 -8.23 10.12
CA ASP A 25 -8.33 -7.40 9.35
C ASP A 25 -7.63 -6.57 8.25
N ILE A 26 -6.34 -6.23 8.44
CA ILE A 26 -5.57 -5.40 7.54
C ILE A 26 -4.56 -6.25 6.77
N VAL A 27 -4.57 -6.10 5.44
CA VAL A 27 -3.62 -6.76 4.53
C VAL A 27 -2.91 -5.71 3.69
N LEU A 28 -1.61 -5.53 3.93
CA LEU A 28 -0.81 -4.55 3.20
C LEU A 28 0.21 -5.28 2.32
N ASP A 29 0.08 -5.10 1.01
CA ASP A 29 1.04 -5.56 0.02
C ASP A 29 2.06 -4.45 -0.25
N LEU A 30 3.30 -4.65 0.21
CA LEU A 30 4.36 -3.64 0.13
C LEU A 30 5.11 -3.78 -1.19
N HIS A 31 5.04 -2.76 -2.00
CA HIS A 31 5.68 -2.66 -3.29
C HIS A 31 6.72 -1.52 -3.31
N ARG A 32 7.37 -1.38 -4.43
CA ARG A 32 8.24 -0.27 -4.76
C ARG A 32 7.87 0.22 -6.15
N ASP A 33 7.51 1.50 -6.28
CA ASP A 33 7.07 2.10 -7.54
C ASP A 33 8.17 2.04 -8.61
N ALA A 34 7.90 1.35 -9.70
CA ALA A 34 8.83 1.14 -10.81
C ALA A 34 8.39 1.95 -12.04
N ILE A 35 8.71 3.23 -12.05
CA ILE A 35 8.32 4.15 -13.13
C ILE A 35 9.32 4.25 -14.30
N GLY A 36 10.31 3.37 -14.34
CA GLY A 36 11.33 3.35 -15.42
C GLY A 36 12.44 4.38 -15.28
N ASP A 37 12.36 5.31 -14.32
CA ASP A 37 13.41 6.27 -13.96
C ASP A 37 14.04 5.87 -12.62
N ASN A 38 15.24 5.31 -12.69
CA ASN A 38 15.98 4.87 -11.51
C ASN A 38 16.51 6.03 -10.64
N THR A 39 16.39 7.28 -11.11
CA THR A 39 16.79 8.47 -10.35
C THR A 39 15.62 9.07 -9.57
N TYR A 40 14.40 8.71 -9.89
CA TYR A 40 13.22 9.19 -9.20
C TYR A 40 13.13 8.62 -7.79
N ALA A 41 13.30 9.49 -6.80
CA ALA A 41 13.35 9.17 -5.37
C ALA A 41 12.46 10.15 -4.57
N PRO A 42 11.12 9.97 -4.59
CA PRO A 42 10.22 10.86 -3.88
C PRO A 42 10.45 10.74 -2.37
N THR A 43 10.73 11.88 -1.72
CA THR A 43 11.02 11.95 -0.29
C THR A 43 10.25 13.08 0.39
N VAL A 44 10.06 12.94 1.69
CA VAL A 44 9.56 13.98 2.59
C VAL A 44 10.51 14.10 3.79
N LYS A 45 10.77 15.31 4.26
CA LYS A 45 11.53 15.54 5.49
C LYS A 45 10.57 15.57 6.67
N ILE A 46 10.80 14.70 7.66
CA ILE A 46 10.02 14.63 8.90
C ILE A 46 11.01 14.78 10.06
N GLY A 47 10.97 15.93 10.73
CA GLY A 47 12.02 16.31 11.68
C GLY A 47 13.37 16.45 10.96
N GLU A 48 14.37 15.72 11.40
CA GLU A 48 15.71 15.71 10.76
C GLU A 48 15.91 14.51 9.81
N GLU A 49 14.91 13.65 9.63
CA GLU A 49 14.99 12.43 8.84
C GLU A 49 14.28 12.58 7.49
N TYR A 50 14.87 12.01 6.44
CA TYR A 50 14.23 11.88 5.12
C TYR A 50 13.57 10.50 5.00
N ALA A 51 12.26 10.48 4.78
CA ALA A 51 11.49 9.28 4.50
C ALA A 51 11.09 9.23 3.03
N ALA A 52 11.02 8.05 2.43
CA ALA A 52 10.42 7.86 1.11
C ALA A 52 8.92 8.20 1.18
N GLN A 53 8.38 8.88 0.17
CA GLN A 53 6.93 9.08 0.12
C GLN A 53 6.21 7.77 -0.16
N LEU A 54 5.10 7.56 0.53
CA LEU A 54 4.22 6.41 0.34
C LEU A 54 3.11 6.74 -0.67
N MET A 55 2.52 5.70 -1.28
CA MET A 55 1.37 5.87 -2.16
C MET A 55 0.49 4.63 -2.10
N PHE A 56 -0.80 4.83 -1.82
CA PHE A 56 -1.77 3.75 -1.97
C PHE A 56 -2.12 3.51 -3.43
N VAL A 57 -2.19 2.25 -3.82
CA VAL A 57 -2.78 1.80 -5.08
C VAL A 57 -3.96 0.91 -4.75
N ILE A 58 -5.14 1.39 -5.12
CA ILE A 58 -6.41 0.69 -4.87
C ILE A 58 -6.94 0.17 -6.20
N GLY A 59 -7.28 -1.11 -6.20
CA GLY A 59 -8.00 -1.73 -7.30
C GLY A 59 -9.48 -1.40 -7.25
N SER A 60 -10.12 -1.24 -8.40
CA SER A 60 -11.57 -1.11 -8.53
C SER A 60 -12.17 -2.37 -9.16
N ASN A 61 -13.49 -2.43 -9.24
CA ASN A 61 -14.22 -3.57 -9.80
C ASN A 61 -14.23 -3.66 -11.34
N GLY A 62 -13.40 -2.89 -12.02
CA GLY A 62 -13.35 -2.92 -13.49
C GLY A 62 -12.42 -3.99 -14.07
N GLY A 63 -11.92 -4.93 -13.26
CA GLY A 63 -11.16 -6.10 -13.69
C GLY A 63 -12.04 -7.24 -14.21
N VAL A 64 -11.43 -8.40 -14.45
CA VAL A 64 -12.12 -9.61 -14.94
C VAL A 64 -12.97 -10.24 -13.83
N ASP A 65 -12.57 -10.08 -12.58
CA ASP A 65 -13.24 -10.56 -11.39
C ASP A 65 -13.89 -9.41 -10.63
N GLU A 66 -15.13 -9.60 -10.18
CA GLU A 66 -15.84 -8.59 -9.39
C GLU A 66 -15.16 -8.40 -8.04
N HIS A 67 -14.66 -7.19 -7.81
CA HIS A 67 -14.04 -6.79 -6.54
C HIS A 67 -15.06 -6.04 -5.67
N GLU A 68 -15.90 -6.78 -4.97
CA GLU A 68 -17.01 -6.21 -4.19
C GLU A 68 -16.56 -5.26 -3.06
N ASN A 69 -15.36 -5.48 -2.50
CA ASN A 69 -14.84 -4.74 -1.35
C ASN A 69 -14.02 -3.49 -1.71
N TRP A 70 -13.85 -3.13 -2.98
CA TRP A 70 -12.92 -2.08 -3.37
C TRP A 70 -13.22 -0.71 -2.74
N GLN A 71 -14.50 -0.40 -2.52
CA GLN A 71 -14.90 0.85 -1.86
C GLN A 71 -14.52 0.87 -0.39
N GLU A 72 -14.58 -0.26 0.31
CA GLU A 72 -14.13 -0.38 1.69
C GLU A 72 -12.61 -0.24 1.78
N ASN A 73 -11.86 -0.84 0.86
CA ASN A 73 -10.42 -0.69 0.75
C ASN A 73 -10.04 0.78 0.49
N LEU A 74 -10.77 1.47 -0.39
CA LEU A 74 -10.56 2.90 -0.63
C LEU A 74 -10.86 3.73 0.63
N LYS A 75 -11.96 3.47 1.35
CA LYS A 75 -12.27 4.14 2.61
C LYS A 75 -11.17 3.95 3.64
N PHE A 76 -10.64 2.73 3.77
CA PHE A 76 -9.51 2.44 4.65
C PHE A 76 -8.28 3.27 4.26
N ALA A 77 -7.90 3.27 2.97
CA ALA A 77 -6.75 4.03 2.48
C ALA A 77 -6.91 5.55 2.73
N VAL A 78 -8.12 6.10 2.49
CA VAL A 78 -8.44 7.51 2.76
C VAL A 78 -8.27 7.82 4.25
N LYS A 79 -8.82 6.97 5.14
CA LYS A 79 -8.71 7.15 6.59
C LYS A 79 -7.25 7.16 7.06
N VAL A 80 -6.43 6.22 6.54
CA VAL A 80 -4.99 6.18 6.85
C VAL A 80 -4.29 7.44 6.34
N GLN A 81 -4.60 7.88 5.11
CA GLN A 81 -3.97 9.06 4.52
C GLN A 81 -4.38 10.36 5.23
N GLU A 82 -5.63 10.50 5.65
CA GLU A 82 -6.08 11.63 6.47
C GLU A 82 -5.30 11.70 7.78
N LYS A 83 -5.19 10.58 8.50
CA LYS A 83 -4.40 10.50 9.74
C LYS A 83 -2.92 10.77 9.49
N ALA A 84 -2.36 10.27 8.39
CA ALA A 84 -0.99 10.54 8.01
C ALA A 84 -0.75 12.03 7.70
N ASN A 85 -1.68 12.70 7.03
CA ASN A 85 -1.59 14.14 6.76
C ASN A 85 -1.68 14.99 8.03
N GLU A 86 -2.44 14.52 9.04
CA GLU A 86 -2.51 15.16 10.34
C GLU A 86 -1.18 15.05 11.10
N LEU A 87 -0.56 13.86 11.13
CA LEU A 87 0.64 13.58 11.92
C LEU A 87 1.94 13.90 11.18
N TYR A 88 2.00 13.59 9.89
CA TYR A 88 3.20 13.68 9.04
C TYR A 88 2.84 14.20 7.64
N PRO A 89 2.53 15.51 7.49
CA PRO A 89 2.16 16.10 6.20
C PRO A 89 3.17 15.77 5.10
N GLY A 90 2.68 15.31 3.96
CA GLY A 90 3.51 14.95 2.81
C GLY A 90 4.09 13.53 2.84
N LEU A 91 3.81 12.72 3.87
CA LEU A 91 4.24 11.31 3.90
C LEU A 91 3.62 10.51 2.75
N PHE A 92 2.35 10.77 2.41
CA PHE A 92 1.67 10.12 1.29
C PHE A 92 1.52 11.03 0.08
N LYS A 93 1.75 10.44 -1.09
CA LYS A 93 1.29 10.96 -2.39
C LYS A 93 -0.22 10.69 -2.53
N PRO A 94 -0.91 11.33 -3.50
CA PRO A 94 -2.32 11.03 -3.76
C PRO A 94 -2.56 9.54 -4.04
N ILE A 95 -3.69 9.02 -3.54
CA ILE A 95 -4.13 7.64 -3.81
C ILE A 95 -4.35 7.45 -5.31
N ILE A 96 -3.89 6.32 -5.85
CA ILE A 96 -4.16 5.92 -7.23
C ILE A 96 -5.23 4.84 -7.23
N LEU A 97 -6.28 5.04 -8.03
CA LEU A 97 -7.29 4.04 -8.33
C LEU A 97 -6.98 3.40 -9.69
N ARG A 98 -6.97 2.07 -9.73
CA ARG A 98 -6.67 1.28 -10.94
C ARG A 98 -7.79 0.30 -11.24
N ASN A 99 -8.00 0.04 -12.52
CA ASN A 99 -8.98 -0.93 -13.00
C ASN A 99 -8.40 -2.36 -12.95
N SER A 100 -8.18 -2.88 -11.73
CA SER A 100 -7.64 -4.21 -11.43
C SER A 100 -7.96 -4.56 -9.98
N ASP A 101 -8.02 -5.84 -9.62
CA ASP A 101 -8.33 -6.28 -8.26
C ASP A 101 -7.11 -6.38 -7.32
N TYR A 102 -5.94 -6.72 -7.86
CA TYR A 102 -4.68 -6.89 -7.10
C TYR A 102 -4.80 -7.81 -5.87
N ASN A 103 -5.69 -8.80 -5.88
CA ASN A 103 -6.03 -9.65 -4.73
C ASN A 103 -6.60 -8.87 -3.52
N GLN A 104 -7.02 -7.61 -3.70
CA GLN A 104 -7.52 -6.78 -2.60
C GLN A 104 -8.91 -7.18 -2.09
N PHE A 105 -9.58 -8.12 -2.77
CA PHE A 105 -10.85 -8.70 -2.32
C PHE A 105 -10.73 -9.58 -1.06
N VAL A 106 -9.51 -9.97 -0.69
CA VAL A 106 -9.25 -10.84 0.48
C VAL A 106 -9.62 -10.20 1.82
N SER A 107 -9.70 -8.86 1.90
CA SER A 107 -10.09 -8.12 3.08
C SER A 107 -10.71 -6.77 2.73
N LYS A 108 -11.54 -6.21 3.62
CA LYS A 108 -12.07 -4.83 3.52
C LYS A 108 -11.02 -3.74 3.79
N ALA A 109 -9.85 -4.12 4.24
CA ALA A 109 -8.70 -3.24 4.47
C ALA A 109 -7.45 -3.80 3.80
N ALA A 110 -7.59 -4.29 2.57
CA ALA A 110 -6.49 -4.77 1.74
C ALA A 110 -6.05 -3.68 0.75
N CYS A 111 -4.76 -3.36 0.72
CA CYS A 111 -4.21 -2.30 -0.13
C CYS A 111 -2.79 -2.63 -0.59
N ILE A 112 -2.41 -2.16 -1.78
CA ILE A 112 -1.01 -2.00 -2.14
C ILE A 112 -0.51 -0.66 -1.58
N ILE A 113 0.68 -0.67 -1.02
CA ILE A 113 1.44 0.54 -0.67
C ILE A 113 2.75 0.54 -1.43
N GLU A 114 2.93 1.50 -2.32
CA GLU A 114 4.23 1.81 -2.90
C GLU A 114 5.08 2.54 -1.85
N VAL A 115 6.19 1.93 -1.46
CA VAL A 115 7.14 2.46 -0.49
C VAL A 115 8.28 3.15 -1.24
N GLY A 116 8.04 4.40 -1.62
CA GLY A 116 8.94 5.14 -2.50
C GLY A 116 8.99 4.58 -3.91
N ALA A 117 10.05 4.91 -4.63
CA ALA A 117 10.32 4.46 -5.99
C ALA A 117 11.73 3.88 -6.10
N THR A 118 12.09 3.41 -7.30
CA THR A 118 13.39 2.74 -7.56
C THR A 118 14.61 3.53 -7.13
N GLY A 119 14.56 4.86 -7.13
CA GLY A 119 15.67 5.73 -6.70
C GLY A 119 15.81 5.91 -5.17
N ASN A 120 14.81 5.54 -4.37
CA ASN A 120 14.90 5.70 -2.92
C ASN A 120 15.89 4.71 -2.29
N THR A 121 16.56 5.15 -1.22
CA THR A 121 17.43 4.28 -0.43
C THR A 121 16.61 3.38 0.50
N LEU A 122 17.23 2.29 0.98
CA LEU A 122 16.61 1.41 1.97
C LEU A 122 16.28 2.17 3.27
N GLU A 123 17.17 3.04 3.72
CA GLU A 123 16.98 3.85 4.94
C GLU A 123 15.75 4.75 4.82
N GLN A 124 15.55 5.39 3.66
CA GLN A 124 14.36 6.22 3.40
C GLN A 124 13.08 5.38 3.44
N CYS A 125 13.10 4.17 2.88
CA CYS A 125 11.95 3.26 2.91
C CYS A 125 11.65 2.75 4.33
N LEU A 126 12.68 2.40 5.10
CA LEU A 126 12.51 1.98 6.50
C LEU A 126 11.98 3.11 7.38
N ALA A 127 12.44 4.35 7.15
CA ALA A 127 11.89 5.53 7.82
C ALA A 127 10.39 5.69 7.57
N SER A 128 9.94 5.50 6.33
CA SER A 128 8.52 5.55 5.98
C SER A 128 7.70 4.51 6.74
N MET A 129 8.21 3.27 6.86
CA MET A 129 7.53 2.19 7.59
C MET A 129 7.40 2.51 9.09
N LYS A 130 8.41 3.16 9.67
CA LYS A 130 8.36 3.65 11.05
C LYS A 130 7.21 4.66 11.24
N TYR A 131 7.05 5.60 10.33
CA TYR A 131 5.96 6.59 10.39
C TYR A 131 4.60 5.97 10.07
N LEU A 132 4.50 5.09 9.07
CA LEU A 132 3.27 4.37 8.77
C LEU A 132 2.77 3.57 9.96
N SER A 133 3.68 2.87 10.67
CA SER A 133 3.30 2.09 11.85
C SER A 133 2.70 2.96 12.97
N LYS A 134 3.18 4.19 13.13
CA LYS A 134 2.61 5.15 14.09
C LYS A 134 1.24 5.65 13.64
N VAL A 135 1.08 5.94 12.35
CA VAL A 135 -0.22 6.34 11.78
C VAL A 135 -1.27 5.26 12.02
N ILE A 136 -0.95 3.99 11.72
CA ILE A 136 -1.90 2.86 11.90
C ILE A 136 -2.28 2.68 13.37
N ARG A 137 -1.40 2.94 14.31
CA ARG A 137 -1.71 2.85 15.75
C ARG A 137 -2.66 3.93 16.27
N GLU A 138 -2.80 5.03 15.53
CA GLU A 138 -3.64 6.18 15.87
C GLU A 138 -5.00 6.15 15.15
N LEU A 139 -5.31 5.08 14.40
CA LEU A 139 -6.59 4.86 13.74
C LEU A 139 -7.66 4.35 14.71
#